data_d9e327bbf117a1ed1ad228d8cd76375a
#
_entry.id   d9e327bbf117a1ed1ad228d8cd76375a
#
_cell.length_a   1.000
_cell.length_b   1.000
_cell.length_c   1.000
_cell.angle_alpha   90.00
_cell.angle_beta   90.00
_cell.angle_gamma   90.00
#
_symmetry.space_group_name_H-M   'P 1'
#
loop_
_entity.id
_entity.type
_entity.pdbx_description
1 polymer ?
#
loop_
_entity_poly.entity_id
_entity_poly.type
_entity_poly.pdbx_seq_one_letter_code
_entity_poly.pdbx_strand_id
1 'polypeptide(L)'
;LTQDTDTPTNNACTLNGVSNEASGFTLANNNTSATFGSSNWETIQGTLGVNKGKWYYETKWNGTGSYMVGWTSVDFMNQSPTNYVGHTYTYPSYAIQAGDGGVYYSTSSSHSQDSASWGNTWTSSDIIGCAIDVDNGKLYWSKNGTWMNSGVPTSGSTGTGAFNIADTATNYFWNPVMSSYNGAQGMFNFGSGYFGTTQVSSANADANGHGAFEYAVPSGYYALNTKNLKEFG
;
A
#
# COMPACT_ATOMS: atom_id res chain seq x y z
N LEU A 1 -23.25 -0.54 8.82
CA LEU A 1 -23.03 -0.24 7.40
C LEU A 1 -21.99 0.87 7.32
N THR A 2 -20.81 0.57 6.79
CA THR A 2 -19.83 1.59 6.41
C THR A 2 -20.37 2.33 5.20
N GLN A 3 -20.31 3.65 5.22
CA GLN A 3 -20.69 4.46 4.08
C GLN A 3 -19.56 4.40 3.06
N ASP A 4 -19.86 3.90 1.88
CA ASP A 4 -18.95 3.94 0.74
C ASP A 4 -19.09 5.30 0.04
N THR A 5 -17.98 5.87 -0.37
CA THR A 5 -17.96 7.10 -1.18
C THR A 5 -17.99 6.79 -2.68
N ASP A 6 -18.06 5.53 -3.05
CA ASP A 6 -18.16 5.08 -4.43
C ASP A 6 -19.44 5.58 -5.11
N THR A 7 -19.27 5.99 -6.34
CA THR A 7 -20.37 6.37 -7.23
C THR A 7 -20.19 5.65 -8.56
N PRO A 8 -21.24 5.55 -9.40
CA PRO A 8 -21.11 4.92 -10.73
C PRO A 8 -20.00 5.51 -11.61
N THR A 9 -19.57 6.73 -11.31
CA THR A 9 -18.53 7.46 -12.06
C THR A 9 -17.20 7.59 -11.32
N ASN A 10 -17.11 7.14 -10.08
CA ASN A 10 -15.90 7.20 -9.28
C ASN A 10 -15.85 6.03 -8.29
N ASN A 11 -15.07 4.99 -8.61
CA ASN A 11 -14.88 3.83 -7.78
C ASN A 11 -13.49 3.86 -7.18
N ALA A 12 -13.40 3.68 -5.87
CA ALA A 12 -12.14 3.56 -5.15
C ALA A 12 -11.48 2.19 -5.38
N CYS A 13 -10.17 2.13 -5.16
CA CYS A 13 -9.47 0.86 -5.05
C CYS A 13 -10.04 0.03 -3.90
N THR A 14 -10.04 -1.29 -4.07
CA THR A 14 -10.36 -2.27 -3.02
C THR A 14 -9.31 -3.38 -3.04
N LEU A 15 -9.35 -4.29 -2.09
CA LEU A 15 -8.51 -5.48 -2.10
C LEU A 15 -9.07 -6.51 -3.09
N ASN A 16 -8.20 -7.13 -3.86
CA ASN A 16 -8.57 -8.05 -4.92
C ASN A 16 -8.74 -9.49 -4.37
N GLY A 17 -9.98 -9.88 -4.07
CA GLY A 17 -10.30 -11.22 -3.59
C GLY A 17 -10.22 -12.33 -4.64
N VAL A 18 -9.99 -11.98 -5.92
CA VAL A 18 -9.86 -12.94 -7.04
C VAL A 18 -8.41 -13.11 -7.45
N SER A 19 -7.51 -12.23 -6.99
CA SER A 19 -6.10 -12.35 -7.27
C SER A 19 -5.56 -13.52 -6.48
N ASN A 20 -5.52 -14.64 -7.18
CA ASN A 20 -4.79 -15.80 -6.79
C ASN A 20 -5.43 -16.79 -5.77
N GLU A 21 -4.90 -17.97 -5.80
CA GLU A 21 -5.25 -19.18 -5.04
C GLU A 21 -5.01 -19.08 -3.51
N ALA A 22 -4.76 -17.90 -2.98
CA ALA A 22 -4.62 -17.69 -1.55
C ALA A 22 -5.96 -17.92 -0.85
N SER A 23 -6.11 -19.11 -0.28
CA SER A 23 -7.31 -19.52 0.46
C SER A 23 -7.30 -19.09 1.93
N GLY A 24 -6.27 -18.33 2.35
CA GLY A 24 -5.99 -18.09 3.76
C GLY A 24 -6.47 -16.76 4.31
N PHE A 25 -7.20 -15.93 3.56
CA PHE A 25 -7.73 -14.67 4.07
C PHE A 25 -9.25 -14.53 3.87
N THR A 26 -9.85 -13.70 4.72
CA THR A 26 -11.27 -13.32 4.60
C THR A 26 -11.36 -11.81 4.38
N LEU A 27 -12.09 -11.41 3.33
CA LEU A 27 -12.37 -10.00 3.04
C LEU A 27 -13.62 -9.51 3.76
N ALA A 28 -13.61 -8.25 4.17
CA ALA A 28 -14.72 -7.58 4.82
C ALA A 28 -14.73 -6.08 4.46
N ASN A 29 -15.79 -5.37 4.88
CA ASN A 29 -15.91 -3.91 4.73
C ASN A 29 -15.72 -3.46 3.27
N ASN A 30 -16.53 -3.98 2.35
CA ASN A 30 -16.44 -3.71 0.92
C ASN A 30 -15.03 -3.99 0.35
N ASN A 31 -14.42 -5.09 0.79
CA ASN A 31 -13.07 -5.50 0.40
C ASN A 31 -11.98 -4.46 0.72
N THR A 32 -12.15 -3.67 1.77
CA THR A 32 -11.09 -2.78 2.28
C THR A 32 -10.36 -3.35 3.50
N SER A 33 -10.81 -4.50 4.00
CA SER A 33 -10.16 -5.21 5.10
C SER A 33 -9.93 -6.67 4.73
N ALA A 34 -8.75 -7.20 5.08
CA ALA A 34 -8.46 -8.62 4.97
C ALA A 34 -7.93 -9.17 6.28
N THR A 35 -8.48 -10.28 6.72
CA THR A 35 -8.03 -11.02 7.91
C THR A 35 -7.34 -12.29 7.46
N PHE A 36 -6.10 -12.48 7.86
CA PHE A 36 -5.30 -13.66 7.57
C PHE A 36 -5.42 -14.66 8.71
N GLY A 37 -5.78 -15.88 8.38
CA GLY A 37 -6.01 -16.94 9.37
C GLY A 37 -4.89 -17.97 9.49
N SER A 38 -3.90 -17.92 8.62
CA SER A 38 -2.91 -18.96 8.45
C SER A 38 -1.63 -18.74 9.26
N SER A 39 -0.93 -19.84 9.54
CA SER A 39 0.43 -19.83 10.08
C SER A 39 1.51 -19.59 9.02
N ASN A 40 1.13 -19.31 7.78
CA ASN A 40 2.02 -19.00 6.67
C ASN A 40 1.89 -17.52 6.29
N TRP A 41 2.91 -17.00 5.61
CA TRP A 41 2.81 -15.72 4.95
C TRP A 41 1.81 -15.80 3.80
N GLU A 42 0.99 -14.78 3.70
CA GLU A 42 0.06 -14.60 2.60
C GLU A 42 0.07 -13.14 2.14
N THR A 43 -0.21 -12.95 0.86
CA THR A 43 -0.15 -11.62 0.23
C THR A 43 -1.44 -11.37 -0.53
N ILE A 44 -1.95 -10.14 -0.44
CA ILE A 44 -3.07 -9.63 -1.23
C ILE A 44 -2.73 -8.27 -1.81
N GLN A 45 -3.21 -8.00 -3.02
CA GLN A 45 -3.03 -6.71 -3.69
C GLN A 45 -4.34 -5.97 -3.90
N GLY A 46 -4.23 -4.67 -4.18
CA GLY A 46 -5.37 -3.83 -4.58
C GLY A 46 -5.84 -4.12 -6.00
N THR A 47 -7.06 -3.70 -6.30
CA THR A 47 -7.72 -3.88 -7.61
C THR A 47 -7.27 -2.88 -8.68
N LEU A 48 -6.69 -1.74 -8.29
CA LEU A 48 -6.25 -0.70 -9.21
C LEU A 48 -4.74 -0.62 -9.25
N GLY A 49 -4.17 -0.67 -10.44
CA GLY A 49 -2.74 -0.52 -10.71
C GLY A 49 -2.45 0.76 -11.47
N VAL A 50 -1.27 1.35 -11.22
CA VAL A 50 -0.80 2.61 -11.79
C VAL A 50 0.59 2.44 -12.39
N ASN A 51 0.86 3.06 -13.56
CA ASN A 51 2.17 3.02 -14.21
C ASN A 51 2.78 4.41 -14.46
N LYS A 52 2.12 5.45 -13.99
CA LYS A 52 2.61 6.85 -13.97
C LYS A 52 1.92 7.64 -12.88
N GLY A 53 2.39 8.87 -12.63
CA GLY A 53 1.80 9.77 -11.64
C GLY A 53 2.19 9.45 -10.21
N LYS A 54 1.47 10.08 -9.27
CA LYS A 54 1.76 10.00 -7.83
C LYS A 54 0.52 9.63 -7.06
N TRP A 55 0.64 8.58 -6.24
CA TRP A 55 -0.52 7.96 -5.62
C TRP A 55 -0.31 7.74 -4.13
N TYR A 56 -1.41 7.76 -3.37
CA TYR A 56 -1.42 7.66 -1.92
C TYR A 56 -2.57 6.78 -1.43
N TYR A 57 -2.31 6.01 -0.38
CA TYR A 57 -3.30 5.35 0.44
C TYR A 57 -2.82 5.24 1.89
N GLU A 58 -3.73 4.94 2.79
CA GLU A 58 -3.42 4.68 4.20
C GLU A 58 -3.81 3.26 4.58
N THR A 59 -3.12 2.71 5.57
CA THR A 59 -3.45 1.42 6.14
C THR A 59 -3.25 1.42 7.65
N LYS A 60 -4.04 0.60 8.31
CA LYS A 60 -3.92 0.24 9.72
C LYS A 60 -4.00 -1.27 9.82
N TRP A 61 -3.32 -1.86 10.78
CA TRP A 61 -3.45 -3.27 11.03
C TRP A 61 -3.93 -3.55 12.45
N ASN A 62 -4.44 -4.76 12.67
CA ASN A 62 -4.85 -5.26 13.96
C ASN A 62 -4.40 -6.71 14.09
N GLY A 63 -4.07 -7.13 15.32
CA GLY A 63 -3.63 -8.50 15.59
C GLY A 63 -2.20 -8.58 16.14
N THR A 64 -1.68 -9.80 16.22
CA THR A 64 -0.38 -10.11 16.86
C THR A 64 0.65 -10.64 15.87
N GLY A 65 0.29 -10.84 14.61
CA GLY A 65 1.18 -11.36 13.58
C GLY A 65 2.16 -10.33 13.02
N SER A 66 2.94 -10.74 12.05
CA SER A 66 3.76 -9.83 11.26
C SER A 66 2.93 -9.19 10.14
N TYR A 67 3.22 -7.95 9.82
CA TYR A 67 2.51 -7.19 8.81
C TYR A 67 3.49 -6.37 7.96
N MET A 68 3.26 -6.39 6.66
CA MET A 68 4.04 -5.65 5.68
C MET A 68 3.09 -4.93 4.73
N VAL A 69 3.44 -3.72 4.31
CA VAL A 69 2.62 -2.91 3.41
C VAL A 69 3.46 -2.10 2.43
N GLY A 70 2.96 -1.96 1.21
CA GLY A 70 3.68 -1.20 0.19
C GLY A 70 3.08 -1.33 -1.21
N TRP A 71 3.94 -1.51 -2.20
CA TRP A 71 3.57 -1.53 -3.61
C TRP A 71 4.20 -2.72 -4.33
N THR A 72 3.46 -3.33 -5.22
CA THR A 72 3.92 -4.46 -6.03
C THR A 72 3.53 -4.30 -7.48
N SER A 73 4.33 -4.84 -8.39
CA SER A 73 3.88 -4.97 -9.77
C SER A 73 2.70 -5.93 -9.86
N VAL A 74 1.80 -5.70 -10.79
CA VAL A 74 0.62 -6.55 -11.00
C VAL A 74 0.98 -8.02 -11.20
N ASP A 75 2.10 -8.30 -11.82
CA ASP A 75 2.57 -9.65 -12.14
C ASP A 75 3.07 -10.44 -10.93
N PHE A 76 3.36 -9.77 -9.81
CA PHE A 76 3.81 -10.42 -8.59
C PHE A 76 2.84 -11.52 -8.13
N MET A 77 1.55 -11.27 -8.20
CA MET A 77 0.52 -12.23 -7.76
C MET A 77 0.38 -13.45 -8.67
N ASN A 78 0.94 -13.41 -9.88
CA ASN A 78 0.90 -14.56 -10.78
C ASN A 78 1.86 -15.70 -10.36
N GLN A 79 2.72 -15.48 -9.38
CA GLN A 79 3.77 -16.44 -9.02
C GLN A 79 3.48 -17.29 -7.79
N SER A 80 3.02 -16.75 -6.71
CA SER A 80 2.53 -17.47 -5.55
C SER A 80 2.12 -16.52 -4.41
N PRO A 81 0.92 -16.61 -3.91
CA PRO A 81 0.44 -15.76 -2.82
C PRO A 81 0.91 -16.23 -1.43
N THR A 82 1.56 -17.39 -1.35
CA THR A 82 1.96 -18.04 -0.08
C THR A 82 3.30 -17.54 0.45
N ASN A 83 3.70 -16.32 0.05
CA ASN A 83 4.93 -15.69 0.52
C ASN A 83 4.73 -14.17 0.69
N TYR A 84 5.70 -13.52 1.34
CA TYR A 84 5.66 -12.09 1.58
C TYR A 84 6.32 -11.29 0.45
N VAL A 85 6.01 -10.02 0.39
CA VAL A 85 6.65 -9.05 -0.52
C VAL A 85 8.16 -9.05 -0.31
N GLY A 86 8.91 -9.13 -1.41
CA GLY A 86 10.37 -9.17 -1.37
C GLY A 86 10.96 -10.59 -1.23
N HIS A 87 10.13 -11.63 -1.09
CA HIS A 87 10.62 -13.01 -1.03
C HIS A 87 10.75 -13.61 -2.43
N THR A 88 11.85 -14.25 -2.71
CA THR A 88 12.23 -15.14 -3.86
C THR A 88 11.69 -14.88 -5.28
N TYR A 89 10.95 -13.81 -5.56
CA TYR A 89 10.31 -13.58 -6.84
C TYR A 89 11.03 -12.53 -7.69
N THR A 90 10.96 -12.70 -9.01
CA THR A 90 11.57 -11.82 -10.01
C THR A 90 10.64 -10.69 -10.47
N TYR A 91 9.56 -10.45 -9.75
CA TYR A 91 8.68 -9.31 -10.02
C TYR A 91 8.90 -8.21 -9.00
N PRO A 92 9.01 -6.96 -9.45
CA PRO A 92 9.25 -5.84 -8.54
C PRO A 92 8.15 -5.71 -7.49
N SER A 93 8.56 -5.69 -6.24
CA SER A 93 7.68 -5.52 -5.09
C SER A 93 8.44 -4.91 -3.92
N TYR A 94 7.82 -4.01 -3.16
CA TYR A 94 8.44 -3.24 -2.10
C TYR A 94 7.47 -3.06 -0.95
N ALA A 95 7.83 -3.48 0.25
CA ALA A 95 7.00 -3.27 1.45
C ALA A 95 7.85 -3.02 2.69
N ILE A 96 7.33 -2.17 3.58
CA ILE A 96 7.91 -1.96 4.91
C ILE A 96 7.27 -2.93 5.91
N GLN A 97 8.09 -3.53 6.77
CA GLN A 97 7.65 -4.44 7.82
C GLN A 97 7.44 -3.71 9.15
N ALA A 98 6.36 -4.07 9.86
CA ALA A 98 5.99 -3.44 11.12
C ALA A 98 7.01 -3.69 12.25
N GLY A 99 7.55 -4.89 12.34
CA GLY A 99 8.34 -5.33 13.48
C GLY A 99 9.77 -4.78 13.54
N ASP A 100 10.39 -4.55 12.40
CA ASP A 100 11.78 -4.09 12.30
C ASP A 100 11.96 -2.75 11.55
N GLY A 101 10.90 -2.26 10.89
CA GLY A 101 10.96 -1.06 10.04
C GLY A 101 11.84 -1.26 8.79
N GLY A 102 12.20 -2.48 8.46
CA GLY A 102 12.95 -2.81 7.28
C GLY A 102 12.11 -2.78 6.02
N VAL A 103 12.69 -2.40 4.89
CA VAL A 103 12.07 -2.53 3.58
C VAL A 103 12.50 -3.84 2.95
N TYR A 104 11.51 -4.66 2.67
CA TYR A 104 11.68 -5.92 1.95
C TYR A 104 11.29 -5.71 0.50
N TYR A 105 12.15 -6.14 -0.41
CA TYR A 105 11.89 -5.90 -1.81
C TYR A 105 12.44 -6.98 -2.74
N SER A 106 11.81 -7.10 -3.89
CA SER A 106 12.32 -7.82 -5.06
C SER A 106 12.34 -6.90 -6.27
N THR A 107 13.23 -7.22 -7.19
CA THR A 107 13.36 -6.54 -8.48
C THR A 107 13.10 -7.55 -9.61
N SER A 108 13.17 -7.12 -10.86
CA SER A 108 13.10 -8.03 -12.01
C SER A 108 14.24 -9.07 -12.06
N SER A 109 15.29 -8.90 -11.27
CA SER A 109 16.49 -9.77 -11.32
C SER A 109 16.95 -10.30 -9.96
N SER A 110 16.44 -9.78 -8.85
CA SER A 110 16.88 -10.16 -7.52
C SER A 110 15.81 -9.91 -6.45
N HIS A 111 15.94 -10.58 -5.31
CA HIS A 111 15.19 -10.29 -4.11
C HIS A 111 16.18 -9.94 -2.99
N SER A 112 15.78 -9.06 -2.10
CA SER A 112 16.61 -8.62 -0.99
C SER A 112 15.76 -8.01 0.13
N GLN A 113 16.35 -7.98 1.31
CA GLN A 113 15.93 -7.10 2.39
C GLN A 113 16.92 -5.92 2.39
N ASP A 114 16.42 -4.69 2.31
CA ASP A 114 17.25 -3.54 2.65
C ASP A 114 17.49 -3.54 4.16
N SER A 115 18.24 -2.63 4.67
CA SER A 115 18.60 -2.65 6.08
C SER A 115 17.36 -2.77 6.98
N ALA A 116 17.38 -3.67 7.94
CA ALA A 116 16.50 -3.58 9.10
C ALA A 116 16.58 -2.15 9.64
N SER A 117 15.42 -1.55 9.99
CA SER A 117 15.35 -0.16 10.47
C SER A 117 15.60 0.93 9.41
N TRP A 118 15.24 0.68 8.13
CA TRP A 118 15.18 1.75 7.15
C TRP A 118 14.17 2.83 7.55
N GLY A 119 13.03 2.41 8.06
CA GLY A 119 12.01 3.27 8.63
C GLY A 119 11.83 3.02 10.13
N ASN A 120 10.70 3.48 10.65
CA ASN A 120 10.33 3.25 12.05
C ASN A 120 9.54 1.95 12.19
N THR A 121 9.72 1.25 13.30
CA THR A 121 8.79 0.20 13.72
C THR A 121 7.42 0.79 14.03
N TRP A 122 6.38 0.01 13.85
CA TRP A 122 5.01 0.45 14.06
C TRP A 122 4.13 -0.70 14.59
N THR A 123 3.03 -0.32 15.22
CA THR A 123 2.14 -1.25 15.94
C THR A 123 0.72 -1.19 15.39
N SER A 124 -0.16 -2.02 15.91
CA SER A 124 -1.57 -2.10 15.48
C SER A 124 -2.38 -0.81 15.67
N SER A 125 -1.92 0.13 16.49
CA SER A 125 -2.59 1.41 16.68
C SER A 125 -2.14 2.48 15.68
N ASP A 126 -1.00 2.26 15.01
CA ASP A 126 -0.42 3.23 14.08
C ASP A 126 -1.10 3.17 12.71
N ILE A 127 -1.18 4.31 12.06
CA ILE A 127 -1.63 4.44 10.67
C ILE A 127 -0.40 4.70 9.80
N ILE A 128 -0.28 3.89 8.76
CA ILE A 128 0.81 4.00 7.78
C ILE A 128 0.25 4.60 6.50
N GLY A 129 0.77 5.75 6.11
CA GLY A 129 0.56 6.32 4.78
C GLY A 129 1.59 5.74 3.82
N CYS A 130 1.15 5.31 2.64
CA CYS A 130 1.96 4.72 1.59
C CYS A 130 1.86 5.56 0.32
N ALA A 131 2.97 6.15 -0.11
CA ALA A 131 3.03 7.00 -1.29
C ALA A 131 3.99 6.44 -2.33
N ILE A 132 3.60 6.50 -3.60
CA ILE A 132 4.45 6.16 -4.75
C ILE A 132 4.51 7.35 -5.71
N ASP A 133 5.70 7.73 -6.15
CA ASP A 133 5.96 8.60 -7.29
C ASP A 133 6.53 7.71 -8.40
N VAL A 134 5.64 7.25 -9.28
CA VAL A 134 6.01 6.32 -10.35
C VAL A 134 6.93 7.00 -11.36
N ASP A 135 6.68 8.27 -11.66
CA ASP A 135 7.42 9.03 -12.67
C ASP A 135 8.90 9.17 -12.29
N ASN A 136 9.19 9.27 -10.99
CA ASN A 136 10.54 9.38 -10.46
C ASN A 136 11.07 8.09 -9.80
N GLY A 137 10.27 7.03 -9.74
CA GLY A 137 10.64 5.75 -9.12
C GLY A 137 10.92 5.88 -7.62
N LYS A 138 10.04 6.54 -6.86
CA LYS A 138 10.21 6.81 -5.44
C LYS A 138 9.05 6.27 -4.61
N LEU A 139 9.39 5.67 -3.48
CA LEU A 139 8.44 5.18 -2.47
C LEU A 139 8.67 5.90 -1.15
N TYR A 140 7.58 6.20 -0.46
CA TYR A 140 7.60 6.82 0.85
C TYR A 140 6.59 6.15 1.76
N TRP A 141 6.94 6.02 3.04
CA TRP A 141 6.03 5.60 4.09
C TRP A 141 6.00 6.62 5.22
N SER A 142 4.82 6.88 5.75
CA SER A 142 4.64 7.70 6.94
C SER A 142 4.06 6.89 8.07
N LYS A 143 4.41 7.24 9.30
CA LYS A 143 3.79 6.74 10.52
C LYS A 143 3.06 7.88 11.20
N ASN A 144 1.75 7.75 11.36
CA ASN A 144 0.90 8.75 12.01
C ASN A 144 1.13 10.16 11.43
N GLY A 145 1.17 10.26 10.09
CA GLY A 145 1.37 11.51 9.36
C GLY A 145 2.82 12.02 9.28
N THR A 146 3.76 11.40 9.99
CA THR A 146 5.18 11.77 9.92
C THR A 146 5.92 10.87 8.95
N TRP A 147 6.54 11.44 7.92
CA TRP A 147 7.27 10.68 6.91
C TRP A 147 8.53 10.06 7.51
N MET A 148 8.69 8.75 7.31
CA MET A 148 9.85 8.00 7.77
C MET A 148 11.10 8.41 6.98
N ASN A 149 12.27 8.16 7.55
CA ASN A 149 13.57 8.47 6.95
C ASN A 149 13.71 9.97 6.51
N SER A 150 13.03 10.88 7.22
CA SER A 150 12.97 12.30 6.85
C SER A 150 12.43 12.54 5.42
N GLY A 151 11.51 11.70 4.98
CA GLY A 151 10.97 11.70 3.63
C GLY A 151 10.26 13.00 3.26
N VAL A 152 10.49 13.45 2.04
CA VAL A 152 9.83 14.61 1.42
C VAL A 152 9.20 14.16 0.10
N PRO A 153 7.96 13.65 0.10
CA PRO A 153 7.32 13.12 -1.11
C PRO A 153 7.25 14.11 -2.27
N THR A 154 7.23 15.40 -1.97
CA THR A 154 7.19 16.48 -2.97
C THR A 154 8.56 16.85 -3.55
N SER A 155 9.65 16.15 -3.18
CA SER A 155 11.01 16.43 -3.66
C SER A 155 11.29 15.95 -5.10
N GLY A 156 10.34 15.31 -5.75
CA GLY A 156 10.44 14.85 -7.14
C GLY A 156 11.63 13.90 -7.35
N SER A 157 12.39 14.12 -8.40
CA SER A 157 13.54 13.27 -8.75
C SER A 157 14.64 13.24 -7.69
N THR A 158 14.77 14.29 -6.85
CA THR A 158 15.72 14.30 -5.72
C THR A 158 15.46 13.16 -4.75
N GLY A 159 14.17 12.81 -4.50
CA GLY A 159 13.79 11.66 -3.69
C GLY A 159 14.29 11.74 -2.25
N THR A 160 14.24 12.93 -1.61
CA THR A 160 14.71 13.10 -0.23
C THR A 160 14.00 12.11 0.69
N GLY A 161 14.76 11.23 1.36
CA GLY A 161 14.26 10.20 2.27
C GLY A 161 13.42 9.11 1.62
N ALA A 162 13.39 9.03 0.29
CA ALA A 162 12.69 7.99 -0.44
C ALA A 162 13.41 6.64 -0.38
N PHE A 163 12.66 5.57 -0.52
CA PHE A 163 13.17 4.30 -1.02
C PHE A 163 13.11 4.31 -2.55
N ASN A 164 14.19 3.97 -3.21
CA ASN A 164 14.25 3.99 -4.68
C ASN A 164 13.76 2.67 -5.26
N ILE A 165 12.86 2.74 -6.23
CA ILE A 165 12.52 1.58 -7.07
C ILE A 165 13.72 1.32 -7.98
N ALA A 166 14.28 0.11 -7.92
CA ALA A 166 15.49 -0.25 -8.65
C ALA A 166 15.25 -0.44 -10.15
N ASP A 167 14.05 -0.91 -10.51
CA ASP A 167 13.62 -1.07 -11.89
C ASP A 167 13.11 0.26 -12.47
N THR A 168 12.96 0.33 -13.80
CA THR A 168 12.26 1.46 -14.43
C THR A 168 10.78 1.38 -14.07
N ALA A 169 10.34 2.19 -13.10
CA ALA A 169 9.02 2.08 -12.47
C ALA A 169 7.87 2.18 -13.48
N THR A 170 8.00 3.00 -14.52
CA THR A 170 6.98 3.17 -15.56
C THR A 170 6.79 1.95 -16.47
N ASN A 171 7.65 0.93 -16.38
CA ASN A 171 7.49 -0.33 -17.11
C ASN A 171 6.48 -1.28 -16.45
N TYR A 172 6.02 -0.97 -15.24
CA TYR A 172 5.15 -1.83 -14.46
C TYR A 172 3.87 -1.11 -14.03
N PHE A 173 2.81 -1.88 -13.84
CA PHE A 173 1.62 -1.41 -13.13
C PHE A 173 1.77 -1.74 -11.65
N TRP A 174 1.74 -0.73 -10.81
CA TRP A 174 1.93 -0.82 -9.36
C TRP A 174 0.60 -0.85 -8.62
N ASN A 175 0.37 -1.91 -7.89
CA ASN A 175 -0.80 -2.08 -7.05
C ASN A 175 -0.42 -1.91 -5.57
N PRO A 176 -1.29 -1.36 -4.73
CA PRO A 176 -1.17 -1.51 -3.28
C PRO A 176 -1.05 -2.99 -2.91
N VAL A 177 -0.23 -3.28 -1.91
CA VAL A 177 -0.02 -4.65 -1.47
C VAL A 177 0.13 -4.72 0.04
N MET A 178 -0.33 -5.80 0.62
CA MET A 178 0.06 -6.21 1.96
C MET A 178 0.40 -7.69 2.01
N SER A 179 1.32 -8.01 2.90
CA SER A 179 1.58 -9.38 3.32
C SER A 179 1.42 -9.50 4.82
N SER A 180 0.90 -10.60 5.26
CA SER A 180 0.71 -10.86 6.68
C SER A 180 0.99 -12.31 7.04
N TYR A 181 1.34 -12.50 8.30
CA TYR A 181 1.62 -13.79 8.92
C TYR A 181 0.89 -13.87 10.26
N ASN A 182 0.27 -15.04 10.52
CA ASN A 182 -0.26 -15.41 11.84
C ASN A 182 -1.37 -14.49 12.37
N GLY A 183 -2.47 -14.34 11.59
CA GLY A 183 -3.73 -13.80 12.09
C GLY A 183 -3.85 -12.27 12.14
N ALA A 184 -2.97 -11.53 11.51
CA ALA A 184 -3.14 -10.09 11.41
C ALA A 184 -4.28 -9.71 10.44
N GLN A 185 -4.99 -8.64 10.76
CA GLN A 185 -5.98 -8.01 9.89
C GLN A 185 -5.42 -6.70 9.36
N GLY A 186 -5.39 -6.55 8.05
CA GLY A 186 -5.10 -5.27 7.40
C GLY A 186 -6.38 -4.53 7.05
N MET A 187 -6.41 -3.23 7.30
CA MET A 187 -7.52 -2.32 7.01
C MET A 187 -6.99 -1.17 6.18
N PHE A 188 -7.54 -1.01 4.97
CA PHE A 188 -7.08 -0.03 3.99
C PHE A 188 -8.08 1.11 3.85
N ASN A 189 -7.57 2.32 3.84
CA ASN A 189 -8.29 3.52 3.43
C ASN A 189 -7.72 3.98 2.07
N PHE A 190 -8.42 3.65 1.00
CA PHE A 190 -8.13 4.13 -0.35
C PHE A 190 -8.83 5.46 -0.67
N GLY A 191 -9.36 6.13 0.36
CA GLY A 191 -10.12 7.35 0.28
C GLY A 191 -11.57 7.22 0.73
N SER A 192 -11.98 6.04 1.23
CA SER A 192 -13.33 5.82 1.76
C SER A 192 -13.59 6.53 3.09
N GLY A 193 -12.54 6.94 3.81
CA GLY A 193 -12.64 7.57 5.12
C GLY A 193 -12.82 6.58 6.27
N TYR A 194 -12.50 5.29 6.06
CA TYR A 194 -12.65 4.26 7.09
C TYR A 194 -11.47 3.31 7.12
N PHE A 195 -11.12 2.87 8.33
CA PHE A 195 -10.30 1.70 8.61
C PHE A 195 -11.22 0.62 9.18
N GLY A 196 -11.61 -0.34 8.35
CA GLY A 196 -12.66 -1.28 8.70
C GLY A 196 -14.00 -0.57 8.95
N THR A 197 -14.47 -0.54 10.20
CA THR A 197 -15.69 0.18 10.60
C THR A 197 -15.39 1.51 11.31
N THR A 198 -14.13 1.83 11.54
CA THR A 198 -13.72 3.05 12.25
C THR A 198 -13.53 4.19 11.26
N GLN A 199 -14.31 5.25 11.40
CA GLN A 199 -14.18 6.45 10.59
C GLN A 199 -12.90 7.22 10.94
N VAL A 200 -12.28 7.84 9.93
CA VAL A 200 -11.17 8.77 10.14
C VAL A 200 -11.62 9.98 10.99
N SER A 201 -10.73 10.52 11.80
CA SER A 201 -11.01 11.69 12.63
C SER A 201 -10.91 13.01 11.83
N SER A 202 -10.09 12.98 10.78
CA SER A 202 -9.90 14.08 9.82
C SER A 202 -10.25 13.58 8.42
N ALA A 203 -10.94 14.38 7.62
CA ALA A 203 -11.31 14.01 6.27
C ALA A 203 -10.47 14.81 5.27
N ASN A 204 -9.16 14.50 5.20
CA ASN A 204 -8.26 15.15 4.27
C ASN A 204 -8.47 14.58 2.86
N ALA A 205 -8.78 15.45 1.90
CA ALA A 205 -8.86 15.08 0.50
C ALA A 205 -7.49 15.18 -0.20
N ASP A 206 -7.36 14.53 -1.35
CA ASP A 206 -6.22 14.71 -2.23
C ASP A 206 -6.26 16.06 -2.98
N ALA A 207 -5.26 16.31 -3.82
CA ALA A 207 -5.13 17.56 -4.56
C ALA A 207 -6.31 17.82 -5.55
N ASN A 208 -7.07 16.77 -5.88
CA ASN A 208 -8.23 16.84 -6.78
C ASN A 208 -9.58 16.86 -6.00
N GLY A 209 -9.53 16.97 -4.69
CA GLY A 209 -10.70 17.01 -3.81
C GLY A 209 -11.36 15.65 -3.61
N HIS A 210 -10.66 14.56 -3.87
CA HIS A 210 -11.18 13.20 -3.70
C HIS A 210 -10.56 12.49 -2.49
N GLY A 211 -11.33 11.58 -1.94
CA GLY A 211 -10.95 10.78 -0.79
C GLY A 211 -11.17 11.49 0.55
N ALA A 212 -11.09 10.69 1.61
CA ALA A 212 -11.11 11.13 3.00
C ALA A 212 -10.04 10.35 3.76
N PHE A 213 -8.90 10.97 4.02
CA PHE A 213 -7.76 10.37 4.68
C PHE A 213 -7.59 10.92 6.09
N GLU A 214 -7.00 10.13 6.99
CA GLU A 214 -6.69 10.58 8.36
C GLU A 214 -5.65 11.70 8.35
N TYR A 215 -4.62 11.56 7.51
CA TYR A 215 -3.53 12.53 7.40
C TYR A 215 -3.53 13.26 6.05
N ALA A 216 -2.88 14.42 6.03
CA ALA A 216 -2.77 15.22 4.81
C ALA A 216 -2.07 14.43 3.69
N VAL A 217 -2.72 14.32 2.55
CA VAL A 217 -2.15 13.75 1.33
C VAL A 217 -1.05 14.69 0.82
N PRO A 218 0.14 14.21 0.46
CA PRO A 218 1.18 15.07 -0.08
C PRO A 218 0.72 15.80 -1.34
N SER A 219 1.13 17.04 -1.50
CA SER A 219 0.78 17.83 -2.69
C SER A 219 1.16 17.11 -3.98
N GLY A 220 0.22 17.02 -4.91
CA GLY A 220 0.39 16.34 -6.20
C GLY A 220 0.25 14.81 -6.14
N TYR A 221 -0.13 14.25 -4.99
CA TYR A 221 -0.51 12.85 -4.87
C TYR A 221 -2.03 12.70 -4.87
N TYR A 222 -2.50 11.60 -5.39
CA TYR A 222 -3.90 11.34 -5.63
C TYR A 222 -4.37 10.04 -4.99
N ALA A 223 -5.63 10.01 -4.59
CA ALA A 223 -6.32 8.80 -4.16
C ALA A 223 -6.47 7.82 -5.32
N LEU A 224 -6.33 6.52 -5.04
CA LEU A 224 -6.52 5.45 -6.02
C LEU A 224 -8.02 5.26 -6.32
N ASN A 225 -8.53 6.00 -7.28
CA ASN A 225 -9.89 5.89 -7.78
C ASN A 225 -9.97 6.12 -9.30
N THR A 226 -11.08 5.70 -9.89
CA THR A 226 -11.25 5.73 -11.36
C THR A 226 -11.28 7.13 -11.96
N LYS A 227 -11.69 8.15 -11.22
CA LYS A 227 -11.61 9.54 -11.69
C LYS A 227 -10.17 10.02 -11.81
N ASN A 228 -9.40 9.85 -10.75
CA ASN A 228 -7.99 10.23 -10.74
C ASN A 228 -7.18 9.42 -11.75
N LEU A 229 -7.47 8.11 -11.89
CA LEU A 229 -6.83 7.27 -12.91
C LEU A 229 -7.09 7.77 -14.34
N LYS A 230 -8.28 8.24 -14.62
CA LYS A 230 -8.61 8.80 -15.95
C LYS A 230 -7.81 10.08 -16.25
N GLU A 231 -7.47 10.85 -15.24
CA GLU A 231 -6.86 12.18 -15.38
C GLU A 231 -5.34 12.13 -15.25
N PHE A 232 -4.81 11.30 -14.34
CA PHE A 232 -3.40 11.26 -13.94
C PHE A 232 -2.72 9.88 -14.11
N GLY A 233 -3.52 8.83 -14.40
CA GLY A 233 -3.06 7.44 -14.54
C GLY A 233 -2.60 7.05 -15.96
#